data_5827c119fab593ad00ecc08be150db0f
#
_entry.id   5827c119fab593ad00ecc08be150db0f
#
_cell.length_a   1.000
_cell.length_b   1.000
_cell.length_c   1.000
_cell.angle_alpha   90.00
_cell.angle_beta   90.00
_cell.angle_gamma   90.00
#
_symmetry.space_group_name_H-M   'P 1'
#
loop_
_entity.id
_entity.type
_entity.pdbx_description
1 polymer ?
#
loop_
_entity_poly.entity_id
_entity_poly.type
_entity_poly.pdbx_seq_one_letter_code
_entity_poly.pdbx_strand_id
1 'polypeptide(L)'
;MRITNKNTTKPRKEKVYESESFKDGQFTEEELKQYGLLEDEIYTILEYQALLPVLQEEKENWISARLLHNQLKVSRDFTNWIKKQIDDMELLENIDYKLETLSKANQNNHGGDRRSLDYLIQISIAKEIAMVAGSKGGNTSKELKEMSKLVRKYFIIIEKAFKSRTNWNKNRKSALINCKELRGALITKREELLNGVPEWITNGNLYSIEFSLLNTVILGMSATQYRKEHNISSNEQIRNYFSEDQLDDVERLERYDAQLIISQEIYSYEERKQILQTEYDRAKNRKTKWV
;
A
#
# COMPACT_ATOMS: atom_id res chain seq x y z
N MET A 1 21.97 50.31 -17.38
CA MET A 1 21.96 49.42 -16.22
C MET A 1 20.91 48.33 -16.49
N ARG A 2 21.36 47.14 -16.90
CA ARG A 2 20.45 46.04 -17.25
C ARG A 2 20.32 45.12 -16.04
N ILE A 3 19.15 45.03 -15.44
CA ILE A 3 18.82 44.10 -14.38
C ILE A 3 18.40 42.80 -15.04
N THR A 4 19.26 41.77 -15.00
CA THR A 4 18.94 40.42 -15.43
C THR A 4 18.45 39.61 -14.21
N ASN A 5 17.14 39.55 -14.05
CA ASN A 5 16.51 38.57 -13.15
C ASN A 5 16.44 37.22 -13.86
N LYS A 6 17.38 36.32 -13.57
CA LYS A 6 17.29 34.87 -13.93
C LYS A 6 17.20 34.06 -12.63
N ASN A 7 15.99 33.89 -12.13
CA ASN A 7 15.68 32.79 -11.22
C ASN A 7 14.47 32.03 -11.77
N THR A 8 14.72 31.26 -12.83
CA THR A 8 13.82 30.19 -13.25
C THR A 8 14.21 28.94 -12.48
N THR A 9 13.63 28.76 -11.29
CA THR A 9 13.63 27.46 -10.61
C THR A 9 12.86 26.46 -11.48
N LYS A 10 13.58 25.49 -12.05
CA LYS A 10 12.97 24.35 -12.73
C LYS A 10 11.98 23.69 -11.79
N PRO A 11 10.77 23.33 -12.26
CA PRO A 11 9.82 22.61 -11.43
C PRO A 11 10.47 21.29 -10.98
N ARG A 12 10.51 21.09 -9.66
CA ARG A 12 10.99 19.87 -9.03
C ARG A 12 10.08 18.76 -9.52
N LYS A 13 10.60 17.78 -10.27
CA LYS A 13 9.84 16.60 -10.67
C LYS A 13 9.26 15.99 -9.40
N GLU A 14 7.94 15.93 -9.29
CA GLU A 14 7.26 15.17 -8.25
C GLU A 14 7.74 13.72 -8.38
N LYS A 15 8.44 13.24 -7.36
CA LYS A 15 8.68 11.82 -7.21
C LYS A 15 7.33 11.19 -6.90
N VAL A 16 6.77 10.46 -7.85
CA VAL A 16 5.66 9.56 -7.62
C VAL A 16 6.20 8.49 -6.68
N TYR A 17 5.76 8.51 -5.43
CA TYR A 17 6.07 7.45 -4.45
C TYR A 17 5.15 6.26 -4.77
N GLU A 18 5.51 5.49 -5.78
CA GLU A 18 5.09 4.11 -5.88
C GLU A 18 5.98 3.32 -4.93
N SER A 19 5.38 2.47 -4.07
CA SER A 19 6.18 1.62 -3.19
C SER A 19 7.15 0.80 -4.04
N GLU A 20 8.45 0.89 -3.77
CA GLU A 20 9.49 0.26 -4.60
C GLU A 20 9.40 -1.27 -4.60
N SER A 21 8.77 -1.84 -3.58
CA SER A 21 8.70 -3.28 -3.35
C SER A 21 7.80 -4.06 -4.31
N PHE A 22 6.78 -3.43 -4.90
CA PHE A 22 5.89 -4.13 -5.84
C PHE A 22 6.45 -4.27 -7.25
N LYS A 23 7.65 -3.76 -7.52
CA LYS A 23 8.31 -3.94 -8.83
C LYS A 23 8.50 -5.40 -9.22
N ASP A 24 8.61 -6.29 -8.20
CA ASP A 24 8.78 -7.73 -8.38
C ASP A 24 7.47 -8.52 -8.19
N GLY A 25 6.32 -7.85 -8.07
CA GLY A 25 5.02 -8.51 -7.91
C GLY A 25 4.81 -9.17 -6.55
N GLN A 26 5.60 -8.82 -5.52
CA GLN A 26 5.53 -9.37 -4.17
C GLN A 26 5.41 -8.28 -3.11
N PHE A 27 4.66 -8.57 -2.05
CA PHE A 27 4.56 -7.74 -0.87
C PHE A 27 5.67 -8.08 0.13
N THR A 28 6.17 -7.07 0.84
CA THR A 28 7.02 -7.28 2.02
C THR A 28 6.18 -7.37 3.29
N GLU A 29 6.75 -7.94 4.34
CA GLU A 29 6.10 -8.04 5.65
C GLU A 29 5.76 -6.65 6.22
N GLU A 30 6.69 -5.71 6.09
CA GLU A 30 6.54 -4.33 6.56
C GLU A 30 5.39 -3.62 5.86
N GLU A 31 5.26 -3.79 4.54
CA GLU A 31 4.14 -3.21 3.79
C GLU A 31 2.80 -3.79 4.23
N LEU A 32 2.71 -5.10 4.39
CA LEU A 32 1.47 -5.75 4.81
C LEU A 32 1.05 -5.31 6.22
N LYS A 33 2.02 -5.12 7.13
CA LYS A 33 1.78 -4.53 8.46
C LYS A 33 1.28 -3.08 8.33
N GLN A 34 1.89 -2.30 7.45
CA GLN A 34 1.51 -0.92 7.18
C GLN A 34 0.09 -0.80 6.62
N TYR A 35 -0.33 -1.76 5.79
CA TYR A 35 -1.68 -1.84 5.25
C TYR A 35 -2.71 -2.40 6.26
N GLY A 36 -2.30 -2.68 7.50
CA GLY A 36 -3.18 -3.11 8.57
C GLY A 36 -3.68 -4.56 8.46
N LEU A 37 -2.91 -5.44 7.81
CA LEU A 37 -3.22 -6.86 7.77
C LEU A 37 -2.85 -7.54 9.10
N LEU A 38 -3.60 -8.59 9.44
CA LEU A 38 -3.34 -9.40 10.63
C LEU A 38 -2.14 -10.33 10.40
N GLU A 39 -1.48 -10.76 11.46
CA GLU A 39 -0.28 -11.60 11.38
C GLU A 39 -0.50 -12.92 10.60
N ASP A 40 -1.65 -13.56 10.79
CA ASP A 40 -2.00 -14.80 10.05
C ASP A 40 -2.29 -14.53 8.56
N GLU A 41 -2.80 -13.35 8.23
CA GLU A 41 -3.00 -12.90 6.85
C GLU A 41 -1.65 -12.61 6.19
N ILE A 42 -0.75 -11.92 6.88
CA ILE A 42 0.61 -11.62 6.43
C ILE A 42 1.37 -12.92 6.16
N TYR A 43 1.37 -13.83 7.12
CA TYR A 43 2.01 -15.15 6.96
C TYR A 43 1.48 -15.87 5.71
N THR A 44 0.16 -15.88 5.52
CA THR A 44 -0.46 -16.55 4.36
C THR A 44 -0.01 -15.92 3.04
N ILE A 45 0.10 -14.58 2.95
CA ILE A 45 0.58 -13.91 1.73
C ILE A 45 2.04 -14.25 1.47
N LEU A 46 2.91 -14.10 2.46
CA LEU A 46 4.35 -14.34 2.31
C LEU A 46 4.66 -15.80 1.93
N GLU A 47 3.90 -16.77 2.44
CA GLU A 47 4.06 -18.17 2.11
C GLU A 47 3.65 -18.50 0.66
N TYR A 48 2.53 -17.92 0.20
CA TYR A 48 1.92 -18.33 -1.07
C TYR A 48 2.15 -17.38 -2.25
N GLN A 49 2.58 -16.13 -2.04
CA GLN A 49 2.77 -15.18 -3.14
C GLN A 49 3.83 -15.60 -4.16
N ALA A 50 4.85 -16.36 -3.75
CA ALA A 50 5.85 -16.92 -4.67
C ALA A 50 5.29 -18.06 -5.53
N LEU A 51 4.30 -18.79 -4.98
CA LEU A 51 3.67 -19.94 -5.62
C LEU A 51 2.47 -19.53 -6.50
N LEU A 52 1.80 -18.44 -6.13
CA LEU A 52 0.64 -17.87 -6.80
C LEU A 52 0.85 -16.37 -7.03
N PRO A 53 1.84 -15.97 -7.82
CA PRO A 53 2.13 -14.56 -8.06
C PRO A 53 0.93 -13.91 -8.75
N VAL A 54 0.51 -12.77 -8.21
CA VAL A 54 -0.56 -11.95 -8.77
C VAL A 54 0.08 -10.85 -9.60
N LEU A 55 -0.26 -10.80 -10.87
CA LEU A 55 0.15 -9.75 -11.79
C LEU A 55 -0.87 -8.61 -11.74
N GLN A 56 -0.40 -7.39 -11.57
CA GLN A 56 -1.25 -6.20 -11.62
C GLN A 56 -1.02 -5.51 -12.96
N GLU A 57 -2.05 -5.44 -13.78
CA GLU A 57 -2.04 -4.66 -15.00
C GLU A 57 -3.09 -3.54 -14.86
N GLU A 58 -2.68 -2.28 -14.87
CA GLU A 58 -3.47 -1.09 -14.65
C GLU A 58 -4.29 -1.12 -13.34
N LYS A 59 -5.52 -1.63 -13.37
CA LYS A 59 -6.42 -1.74 -12.20
C LYS A 59 -6.89 -3.17 -11.93
N GLU A 60 -6.45 -4.12 -12.73
CA GLU A 60 -6.90 -5.49 -12.67
C GLU A 60 -5.80 -6.42 -12.15
N ASN A 61 -6.19 -7.37 -11.34
CA ASN A 61 -5.29 -8.38 -10.81
C ASN A 61 -5.42 -9.66 -11.62
N TRP A 62 -4.31 -10.07 -12.24
CA TRP A 62 -4.23 -11.25 -13.09
C TRP A 62 -3.35 -12.32 -12.46
N ILE A 63 -3.65 -13.59 -12.73
CA ILE A 63 -2.88 -14.74 -12.25
C ILE A 63 -2.74 -15.77 -13.37
N SER A 64 -1.59 -16.47 -13.42
CA SER A 64 -1.39 -17.60 -14.32
C SER A 64 -2.32 -18.76 -13.99
N ALA A 65 -3.15 -19.17 -14.95
CA ALA A 65 -4.02 -20.33 -14.81
C ALA A 65 -3.22 -21.64 -14.67
N ARG A 66 -2.01 -21.71 -15.23
CA ARG A 66 -1.10 -22.86 -15.10
C ARG A 66 -0.58 -23.00 -13.68
N LEU A 67 -0.23 -21.89 -13.04
CA LEU A 67 0.17 -21.90 -11.64
C LEU A 67 -0.98 -22.32 -10.73
N LEU A 68 -2.20 -21.79 -10.99
CA LEU A 68 -3.39 -22.18 -10.26
C LEU A 68 -3.70 -23.68 -10.41
N HIS A 69 -3.60 -24.21 -11.64
CA HIS A 69 -3.79 -25.64 -11.93
C HIS A 69 -2.83 -26.51 -11.11
N ASN A 70 -1.54 -26.13 -11.07
CA ASN A 70 -0.52 -26.84 -10.30
C ASN A 70 -0.78 -26.76 -8.80
N GLN A 71 -1.16 -25.60 -8.29
CA GLN A 71 -1.46 -25.40 -6.86
C GLN A 71 -2.69 -26.17 -6.40
N LEU A 72 -3.70 -26.23 -7.25
CA LEU A 72 -4.90 -27.04 -6.99
C LEU A 72 -4.63 -28.54 -7.11
N LYS A 73 -3.43 -28.94 -7.57
CA LYS A 73 -3.06 -30.35 -7.82
C LYS A 73 -4.07 -31.09 -8.68
N VAL A 74 -4.53 -30.42 -9.74
CA VAL A 74 -5.48 -31.00 -10.68
C VAL A 74 -4.79 -32.08 -11.49
N SER A 75 -5.33 -33.30 -11.48
CA SER A 75 -4.76 -34.44 -12.21
C SER A 75 -4.99 -34.44 -13.73
N ARG A 76 -5.97 -33.67 -14.21
CA ARG A 76 -6.25 -33.53 -15.63
C ARG A 76 -5.19 -32.66 -16.30
N ASP A 77 -4.87 -32.95 -17.56
CA ASP A 77 -4.00 -32.10 -18.39
C ASP A 77 -4.45 -30.64 -18.40
N PHE A 78 -3.49 -29.73 -18.31
CA PHE A 78 -3.75 -28.29 -18.19
C PHE A 78 -4.60 -27.74 -19.31
N THR A 79 -4.26 -28.07 -20.59
CA THR A 79 -4.95 -27.53 -21.73
C THR A 79 -6.43 -27.93 -21.77
N ASN A 80 -6.71 -29.21 -21.47
CA ASN A 80 -8.08 -29.72 -21.41
C ASN A 80 -8.83 -29.17 -20.19
N TRP A 81 -8.11 -28.95 -19.07
CA TRP A 81 -8.70 -28.37 -17.88
C TRP A 81 -9.10 -26.91 -18.07
N ILE A 82 -8.20 -26.05 -18.56
CA ILE A 82 -8.48 -24.62 -18.71
C ILE A 82 -9.56 -24.36 -19.78
N LYS A 83 -9.53 -25.05 -20.91
CA LYS A 83 -10.59 -24.95 -21.92
C LYS A 83 -11.95 -25.30 -21.34
N LYS A 84 -12.02 -26.36 -20.52
CA LYS A 84 -13.25 -26.72 -19.84
C LYS A 84 -13.72 -25.64 -18.86
N GLN A 85 -12.81 -24.98 -18.12
CA GLN A 85 -13.21 -23.87 -17.25
C GLN A 85 -13.76 -22.69 -18.06
N ILE A 86 -13.11 -22.35 -19.18
CA ILE A 86 -13.56 -21.30 -20.09
C ILE A 86 -14.97 -21.59 -20.61
N ASP A 87 -15.20 -22.82 -21.08
CA ASP A 87 -16.50 -23.24 -21.59
C ASP A 87 -17.59 -23.32 -20.50
N ASP A 88 -17.29 -23.96 -19.35
CA ASP A 88 -18.25 -24.16 -18.25
C ASP A 88 -18.68 -22.82 -17.60
N MET A 89 -17.82 -21.80 -17.62
CA MET A 89 -18.03 -20.49 -17.01
C MET A 89 -18.31 -19.38 -18.03
N GLU A 90 -18.37 -19.70 -19.33
CA GLU A 90 -18.62 -18.75 -20.43
C GLU A 90 -17.66 -17.55 -20.42
N LEU A 91 -16.35 -17.79 -20.12
CA LEU A 91 -15.36 -16.73 -19.98
C LEU A 91 -15.03 -16.05 -21.31
N LEU A 92 -14.91 -14.73 -21.29
CA LEU A 92 -14.62 -13.90 -22.45
C LEU A 92 -13.14 -13.52 -22.53
N GLU A 93 -12.54 -13.72 -23.72
CA GLU A 93 -11.15 -13.32 -23.98
C GLU A 93 -10.99 -11.81 -23.90
N ASN A 94 -9.86 -11.36 -23.33
CA ASN A 94 -9.52 -9.97 -23.03
C ASN A 94 -10.38 -9.28 -21.96
N ILE A 95 -11.38 -9.98 -21.40
CA ILE A 95 -12.18 -9.52 -20.26
C ILE A 95 -11.87 -10.39 -19.04
N ASP A 96 -12.14 -11.69 -19.13
CA ASP A 96 -12.00 -12.64 -18.03
C ASP A 96 -10.67 -13.39 -18.07
N TYR A 97 -10.11 -13.56 -19.28
CA TYR A 97 -8.80 -14.16 -19.48
C TYR A 97 -8.04 -13.53 -20.65
N LYS A 98 -6.70 -13.65 -20.62
CA LYS A 98 -5.78 -13.24 -21.70
C LYS A 98 -4.87 -14.40 -22.05
N LEU A 99 -4.48 -14.49 -23.32
CA LEU A 99 -3.49 -15.47 -23.77
C LEU A 99 -2.08 -14.90 -23.66
N GLU A 100 -1.20 -15.63 -23.00
CA GLU A 100 0.22 -15.28 -22.89
C GLU A 100 1.08 -16.36 -23.52
N THR A 101 2.00 -15.95 -24.40
CA THR A 101 2.97 -16.86 -25.00
C THR A 101 4.18 -16.98 -24.07
N LEU A 102 4.40 -18.16 -23.51
CA LEU A 102 5.59 -18.43 -22.71
C LEU A 102 6.82 -18.48 -23.64
N SER A 103 7.56 -17.38 -23.69
CA SER A 103 8.87 -17.36 -24.37
C SER A 103 9.87 -18.16 -23.54
N LYS A 104 10.40 -19.26 -24.08
CA LYS A 104 11.45 -20.04 -23.43
C LYS A 104 12.76 -19.25 -23.36
N ALA A 105 13.10 -18.79 -22.19
CA ALA A 105 14.45 -18.32 -21.88
C ALA A 105 15.39 -19.51 -21.60
N ASN A 106 15.46 -20.53 -22.47
CA ASN A 106 16.55 -21.52 -22.44
C ASN A 106 16.57 -22.31 -23.74
N GLN A 107 17.53 -21.98 -24.62
CA GLN A 107 17.72 -22.52 -25.97
C GLN A 107 18.49 -23.86 -26.03
N ASN A 108 18.57 -24.65 -24.98
CA ASN A 108 19.50 -25.82 -24.95
C ASN A 108 18.87 -27.20 -24.88
N ASN A 109 17.57 -27.39 -25.10
CA ASN A 109 17.01 -28.74 -25.18
C ASN A 109 16.24 -28.96 -26.49
N HIS A 110 16.74 -29.90 -27.29
CA HIS A 110 16.11 -30.41 -28.48
C HIS A 110 14.74 -31.04 -28.14
N GLY A 111 13.65 -30.53 -28.74
CA GLY A 111 12.36 -31.22 -28.76
C GLY A 111 11.25 -30.71 -27.82
N GLY A 112 11.30 -29.47 -27.31
CA GLY A 112 10.23 -28.92 -26.53
C GLY A 112 9.29 -27.98 -27.31
N ASP A 113 7.99 -28.12 -27.11
CA ASP A 113 6.93 -27.33 -27.71
C ASP A 113 7.23 -25.82 -27.71
N ARG A 114 7.46 -25.26 -28.88
CA ARG A 114 7.82 -23.85 -29.09
C ARG A 114 6.68 -22.87 -28.90
N ARG A 115 5.48 -23.35 -28.53
CA ARG A 115 4.23 -22.58 -28.43
C ARG A 115 3.44 -22.92 -27.19
N SER A 116 4.09 -23.08 -26.06
CA SER A 116 3.40 -23.27 -24.80
C SER A 116 2.64 -21.98 -24.46
N LEU A 117 1.32 -22.03 -24.52
CA LEU A 117 0.43 -20.95 -24.11
C LEU A 117 0.12 -21.07 -22.63
N ASP A 118 0.13 -19.95 -21.94
CA ASP A 118 -0.52 -19.79 -20.64
C ASP A 118 -1.75 -18.91 -20.81
N TYR A 119 -2.60 -18.95 -19.81
CA TYR A 119 -3.79 -18.13 -19.70
C TYR A 119 -3.66 -17.29 -18.44
N LEU A 120 -3.64 -15.98 -18.60
CA LEU A 120 -3.80 -15.07 -17.47
C LEU A 120 -5.29 -14.93 -17.21
N ILE A 121 -5.75 -15.24 -16.02
CA ILE A 121 -7.15 -15.14 -15.59
C ILE A 121 -7.28 -14.10 -14.49
N GLN A 122 -8.43 -13.41 -14.43
CA GLN A 122 -8.70 -12.49 -13.33
C GLN A 122 -8.74 -13.22 -11.98
N ILE A 123 -8.37 -12.54 -10.90
CA ILE A 123 -8.37 -13.12 -9.55
C ILE A 123 -9.79 -13.54 -9.11
N SER A 124 -10.82 -12.86 -9.57
CA SER A 124 -12.23 -13.24 -9.37
C SER A 124 -12.52 -14.61 -9.97
N ILE A 125 -12.13 -14.81 -11.22
CA ILE A 125 -12.27 -16.08 -11.94
C ILE A 125 -11.45 -17.19 -11.27
N ALA A 126 -10.23 -16.89 -10.85
CA ALA A 126 -9.39 -17.85 -10.12
C ALA A 126 -10.05 -18.31 -8.79
N LYS A 127 -10.71 -17.40 -8.08
CA LYS A 127 -11.49 -17.72 -6.88
C LYS A 127 -12.66 -18.65 -7.21
N GLU A 128 -13.43 -18.36 -8.25
CA GLU A 128 -14.57 -19.18 -8.68
C GLU A 128 -14.10 -20.58 -9.07
N ILE A 129 -13.06 -20.69 -9.88
CA ILE A 129 -12.44 -21.99 -10.23
C ILE A 129 -12.03 -22.75 -8.97
N ALA A 130 -11.35 -22.08 -8.03
CA ALA A 130 -10.94 -22.71 -6.78
C ALA A 130 -12.13 -23.13 -5.89
N MET A 131 -13.25 -22.39 -5.94
CA MET A 131 -14.47 -22.74 -5.23
C MET A 131 -15.12 -24.01 -5.79
N VAL A 132 -15.20 -24.12 -7.11
CA VAL A 132 -15.83 -25.25 -7.81
C VAL A 132 -14.95 -26.49 -7.74
N ALA A 133 -13.61 -26.34 -7.83
CA ALA A 133 -12.68 -27.46 -7.82
C ALA A 133 -12.78 -28.34 -6.55
N GLY A 134 -13.06 -27.73 -5.40
CA GLY A 134 -13.20 -28.43 -4.12
C GLY A 134 -14.60 -28.97 -3.82
N SER A 135 -15.63 -28.57 -4.59
CA SER A 135 -17.03 -28.83 -4.29
C SER A 135 -17.68 -29.93 -5.17
N LYS A 136 -17.04 -30.33 -6.29
CA LYS A 136 -17.55 -31.38 -7.15
C LYS A 136 -17.50 -32.73 -6.41
N GLY A 137 -18.72 -33.28 -6.13
CA GLY A 137 -18.97 -34.39 -5.22
C GLY A 137 -18.30 -35.72 -5.58
N GLY A 138 -18.30 -36.63 -4.60
CA GLY A 138 -18.05 -38.09 -4.71
C GLY A 138 -16.59 -38.52 -4.88
N ASN A 139 -15.89 -38.04 -5.91
CA ASN A 139 -14.52 -38.46 -6.27
C ASN A 139 -13.45 -37.37 -6.12
N THR A 140 -13.75 -36.27 -5.41
CA THR A 140 -12.77 -35.21 -5.17
C THR A 140 -11.79 -35.65 -4.07
N SER A 141 -10.48 -35.73 -4.38
CA SER A 141 -9.48 -36.10 -3.39
C SER A 141 -9.49 -35.14 -2.20
N LYS A 142 -9.15 -35.65 -0.99
CA LYS A 142 -9.04 -34.83 0.21
C LYS A 142 -8.03 -33.68 -0.01
N GLU A 143 -6.94 -34.01 -0.68
CA GLU A 143 -5.86 -33.07 -1.00
C GLU A 143 -6.35 -31.91 -1.88
N LEU A 144 -7.15 -32.17 -2.92
CA LEU A 144 -7.73 -31.14 -3.77
C LEU A 144 -8.68 -30.23 -2.97
N LYS A 145 -9.47 -30.78 -2.04
CA LYS A 145 -10.35 -29.99 -1.16
C LYS A 145 -9.58 -29.05 -0.25
N GLU A 146 -8.50 -29.56 0.37
CA GLU A 146 -7.63 -28.76 1.23
C GLU A 146 -6.91 -27.65 0.45
N MET A 147 -6.33 -27.97 -0.71
CA MET A 147 -5.69 -27.00 -1.58
C MET A 147 -6.66 -25.94 -2.08
N SER A 148 -7.84 -26.35 -2.51
CA SER A 148 -8.90 -25.42 -2.94
C SER A 148 -9.29 -24.45 -1.83
N LYS A 149 -9.43 -24.91 -0.58
CA LYS A 149 -9.73 -24.06 0.57
C LYS A 149 -8.61 -23.04 0.84
N LEU A 150 -7.36 -23.48 0.77
CA LEU A 150 -6.18 -22.66 1.01
C LEU A 150 -5.99 -21.60 -0.07
N VAL A 151 -6.09 -21.98 -1.34
CA VAL A 151 -5.99 -21.08 -2.49
C VAL A 151 -7.08 -20.01 -2.42
N ARG A 152 -8.31 -20.37 -2.06
CA ARG A 152 -9.39 -19.40 -1.85
C ARG A 152 -9.07 -18.42 -0.72
N LYS A 153 -8.57 -18.91 0.43
CA LYS A 153 -8.15 -18.04 1.54
C LYS A 153 -7.09 -17.05 1.08
N TYR A 154 -6.08 -17.54 0.36
CA TYR A 154 -5.03 -16.67 -0.20
C TYR A 154 -5.61 -15.57 -1.10
N PHE A 155 -6.48 -15.91 -2.06
CA PHE A 155 -7.05 -14.91 -2.96
C PHE A 155 -7.90 -13.85 -2.25
N ILE A 156 -8.62 -14.23 -1.21
CA ILE A 156 -9.39 -13.27 -0.41
C ILE A 156 -8.46 -12.28 0.30
N ILE A 157 -7.37 -12.80 0.86
CA ILE A 157 -6.41 -11.98 1.62
C ILE A 157 -5.58 -11.09 0.69
N ILE A 158 -5.11 -11.63 -0.44
CA ILE A 158 -4.30 -10.85 -1.38
C ILE A 158 -5.12 -9.70 -2.00
N GLU A 159 -6.39 -9.91 -2.29
CA GLU A 159 -7.29 -8.84 -2.75
C GLU A 159 -7.48 -7.76 -1.69
N LYS A 160 -7.61 -8.15 -0.41
CA LYS A 160 -7.64 -7.22 0.71
C LYS A 160 -6.35 -6.39 0.75
N ALA A 161 -5.19 -7.03 0.59
CA ALA A 161 -3.90 -6.34 0.56
C ALA A 161 -3.81 -5.31 -0.58
N PHE A 162 -4.27 -5.64 -1.79
CA PHE A 162 -4.31 -4.70 -2.92
C PHE A 162 -5.26 -3.53 -2.68
N LYS A 163 -6.41 -3.77 -2.10
CA LYS A 163 -7.35 -2.68 -1.73
C LYS A 163 -6.72 -1.76 -0.68
N SER A 164 -6.14 -2.33 0.36
CA SER A 164 -5.46 -1.56 1.41
C SER A 164 -4.29 -0.75 0.84
N ARG A 165 -3.48 -1.33 -0.04
CA ARG A 165 -2.42 -0.61 -0.75
C ARG A 165 -2.94 0.56 -1.57
N THR A 166 -4.03 0.35 -2.32
CA THR A 166 -4.65 1.40 -3.14
C THR A 166 -5.16 2.55 -2.27
N ASN A 167 -5.83 2.23 -1.15
CA ASN A 167 -6.30 3.22 -0.19
C ASN A 167 -5.14 3.96 0.46
N TRP A 168 -4.12 3.23 0.89
CA TRP A 168 -2.92 3.82 1.48
C TRP A 168 -2.22 4.79 0.52
N ASN A 169 -2.01 4.40 -0.75
CA ASN A 169 -1.43 5.27 -1.77
C ASN A 169 -2.27 6.53 -2.00
N LYS A 170 -3.60 6.39 -2.03
CA LYS A 170 -4.53 7.52 -2.14
C LYS A 170 -4.40 8.46 -0.95
N ASN A 171 -4.42 7.94 0.27
CA ASN A 171 -4.32 8.74 1.49
C ASN A 171 -2.93 9.38 1.62
N ARG A 172 -1.87 8.66 1.25
CA ARG A 172 -0.52 9.22 1.22
C ARG A 172 -0.39 10.37 0.23
N LYS A 173 -0.97 10.24 -0.95
CA LYS A 173 -1.03 11.30 -1.96
C LYS A 173 -1.87 12.49 -1.48
N SER A 174 -3.01 12.23 -0.84
CA SER A 174 -3.87 13.25 -0.23
C SER A 174 -3.11 14.02 0.86
N ALA A 175 -2.44 13.34 1.77
CA ALA A 175 -1.63 13.96 2.82
C ALA A 175 -0.49 14.85 2.26
N LEU A 176 0.08 14.49 1.11
CA LEU A 176 1.08 15.34 0.43
C LEU A 176 0.48 16.63 -0.16
N ILE A 177 -0.78 16.58 -0.60
CA ILE A 177 -1.50 17.71 -1.21
C ILE A 177 -2.10 18.62 -0.11
N ASN A 178 -2.67 18.02 0.93
CA ASN A 178 -3.50 18.72 1.92
C ASN A 178 -2.70 19.49 2.99
N CYS A 179 -1.37 19.33 3.06
CA CYS A 179 -0.54 20.18 3.91
C CYS A 179 -0.50 21.66 3.45
N LYS A 180 -1.27 22.04 2.43
CA LYS A 180 -1.31 23.42 1.90
C LYS A 180 -1.85 24.42 2.92
N GLU A 181 -2.86 24.04 3.68
CA GLU A 181 -3.47 24.92 4.69
C GLU A 181 -2.46 25.22 5.79
N LEU A 182 -1.81 24.21 6.35
CA LEU A 182 -0.77 24.41 7.35
C LEU A 182 0.41 25.21 6.79
N ARG A 183 0.88 24.89 5.58
CA ARG A 183 1.94 25.68 4.92
C ARG A 183 1.56 27.15 4.74
N GLY A 184 0.32 27.41 4.36
CA GLY A 184 -0.21 28.77 4.27
C GLY A 184 -0.17 29.49 5.62
N ALA A 185 -0.61 28.83 6.70
CA ALA A 185 -0.56 29.36 8.05
C ALA A 185 0.88 29.66 8.51
N LEU A 186 1.81 28.73 8.25
CA LEU A 186 3.22 28.89 8.60
C LEU A 186 3.91 30.05 7.84
N ILE A 187 3.52 30.30 6.59
CA ILE A 187 4.03 31.44 5.82
C ILE A 187 3.46 32.76 6.36
N THR A 188 2.15 32.79 6.61
CA THR A 188 1.43 34.00 7.01
C THR A 188 1.82 34.48 8.41
N LYS A 189 2.08 33.55 9.33
CA LYS A 189 2.36 33.82 10.75
C LYS A 189 3.78 33.43 11.17
N ARG A 190 4.72 33.57 10.24
CA ARG A 190 6.09 33.07 10.41
C ARG A 190 6.82 33.73 11.59
N GLU A 191 6.72 35.03 11.72
CA GLU A 191 7.46 35.78 12.75
C GLU A 191 6.94 35.47 14.14
N GLU A 192 5.63 35.43 14.29
CA GLU A 192 4.97 35.09 15.56
C GLU A 192 5.29 33.65 15.98
N LEU A 193 5.27 32.71 15.04
CA LEU A 193 5.59 31.32 15.29
C LEU A 193 7.05 31.10 15.69
N LEU A 194 7.98 31.79 15.03
CA LEU A 194 9.40 31.69 15.40
C LEU A 194 9.67 32.25 16.80
N ASN A 195 8.95 33.28 17.23
CA ASN A 195 9.01 33.80 18.60
C ASN A 195 8.40 32.84 19.63
N GLY A 196 7.48 31.97 19.21
CA GLY A 196 6.84 30.95 20.04
C GLY A 196 7.58 29.62 20.14
N VAL A 197 8.72 29.47 19.45
CA VAL A 197 9.54 28.25 19.49
C VAL A 197 10.46 28.26 20.70
N PRO A 198 10.55 27.16 21.47
CA PRO A 198 11.49 27.05 22.58
C PRO A 198 12.95 27.24 22.16
N GLU A 199 13.78 27.86 23.00
CA GLU A 199 15.19 28.15 22.73
C GLU A 199 16.02 26.89 22.40
N TRP A 200 15.65 25.73 22.90
CA TRP A 200 16.32 24.45 22.60
C TRP A 200 16.06 23.93 21.17
N ILE A 201 15.12 24.52 20.43
CA ILE A 201 14.87 24.23 19.02
C ILE A 201 15.53 25.31 18.13
N THR A 202 16.81 25.46 18.17
CA THR A 202 17.50 26.59 17.54
C THR A 202 17.89 26.40 16.08
N ASN A 203 17.95 25.17 15.57
CA ASN A 203 18.59 24.87 14.27
C ASN A 203 17.61 24.34 13.19
N GLY A 204 16.31 24.33 13.45
CA GLY A 204 15.29 23.89 12.50
C GLY A 204 14.68 25.02 11.70
N ASN A 205 14.33 24.79 10.43
CA ASN A 205 13.40 25.68 9.77
C ASN A 205 11.98 25.44 10.31
N LEU A 206 11.12 26.44 10.23
CA LEU A 206 9.75 26.41 10.77
C LEU A 206 8.96 25.19 10.28
N TYR A 207 9.08 24.82 9.00
CA TYR A 207 8.40 23.63 8.47
C TYR A 207 8.88 22.34 9.13
N SER A 208 10.20 22.20 9.35
CA SER A 208 10.75 21.01 10.02
C SER A 208 10.28 20.92 11.46
N ILE A 209 10.20 22.04 12.16
CA ILE A 209 9.71 22.12 13.55
C ILE A 209 8.26 21.66 13.62
N GLU A 210 7.37 22.24 12.79
CA GLU A 210 5.94 21.94 12.82
C GLU A 210 5.63 20.51 12.38
N PHE A 211 6.23 20.03 11.29
CA PHE A 211 6.04 18.64 10.89
C PHE A 211 6.63 17.64 11.91
N SER A 212 7.69 18.01 12.64
CA SER A 212 8.20 17.19 13.74
C SER A 212 7.27 17.18 14.94
N LEU A 213 6.61 18.32 15.23
CA LEU A 213 5.58 18.41 16.27
C LEU A 213 4.44 17.42 16.03
N LEU A 214 3.84 17.49 14.84
CA LEU A 214 2.74 16.60 14.45
C LEU A 214 3.15 15.12 14.46
N ASN A 215 4.32 14.80 13.92
CA ASN A 215 4.84 13.43 13.95
C ASN A 215 5.04 12.95 15.40
N THR A 216 5.51 13.80 16.30
CA THR A 216 5.71 13.44 17.71
C THR A 216 4.40 13.17 18.42
N VAL A 217 3.36 13.97 18.14
CA VAL A 217 2.00 13.76 18.69
C VAL A 217 1.44 12.40 18.24
N ILE A 218 1.59 12.05 16.97
CA ILE A 218 1.02 10.81 16.40
C ILE A 218 1.79 9.57 16.86
N LEU A 219 3.13 9.64 16.87
CA LEU A 219 3.99 8.51 17.17
C LEU A 219 4.27 8.33 18.67
N GLY A 220 4.05 9.36 19.48
CA GLY A 220 4.48 9.39 20.88
C GLY A 220 6.00 9.48 21.07
N MET A 221 6.76 9.66 19.98
CA MET A 221 8.23 9.71 19.99
C MET A 221 8.77 10.62 18.88
N SER A 222 10.05 10.96 18.96
CA SER A 222 10.70 11.77 17.92
C SER A 222 10.87 11.00 16.61
N ALA A 223 10.91 11.73 15.48
CA ALA A 223 11.17 11.14 14.17
C ALA A 223 12.52 10.37 14.12
N THR A 224 13.53 10.83 14.87
CA THR A 224 14.82 10.16 14.95
C THR A 224 14.71 8.82 15.67
N GLN A 225 13.97 8.78 16.76
CA GLN A 225 13.74 7.55 17.52
C GLN A 225 12.94 6.54 16.69
N TYR A 226 11.88 7.00 16.04
CA TYR A 226 11.07 6.17 15.14
C TYR A 226 11.89 5.55 14.00
N ARG A 227 12.78 6.34 13.36
CA ARG A 227 13.69 5.83 12.33
C ARG A 227 14.59 4.72 12.85
N LYS A 228 15.14 4.89 14.05
CA LYS A 228 16.03 3.90 14.67
C LYS A 228 15.30 2.59 14.98
N GLU A 229 14.09 2.67 15.50
CA GLU A 229 13.27 1.49 15.85
C GLU A 229 12.81 0.70 14.62
N HIS A 230 12.55 1.39 13.51
CA HIS A 230 12.08 0.79 12.26
C HIS A 230 13.15 0.63 11.18
N ASN A 231 14.44 0.85 11.50
CA ASN A 231 15.57 0.76 10.56
C ASN A 231 15.40 1.62 9.30
N ILE A 232 14.76 2.79 9.43
CA ILE A 232 14.49 3.71 8.31
C ILE A 232 15.70 4.60 8.05
N SER A 233 16.14 4.66 6.79
CA SER A 233 17.24 5.54 6.36
C SER A 233 16.93 7.02 6.64
N SER A 234 17.98 7.80 6.96
CA SER A 234 17.84 9.24 7.18
C SER A 234 17.31 10.02 5.97
N ASN A 235 17.50 9.49 4.77
CA ASN A 235 17.09 10.11 3.51
C ASN A 235 15.60 9.85 3.16
N GLU A 236 14.95 8.95 3.89
CA GLU A 236 13.58 8.58 3.62
C GLU A 236 12.59 9.38 4.48
N GLN A 237 11.40 9.59 3.98
CA GLN A 237 10.35 10.27 4.72
C GLN A 237 9.64 9.28 5.65
N ILE A 238 9.64 9.53 6.97
CA ILE A 238 9.02 8.62 7.95
C ILE A 238 7.53 8.38 7.68
N ARG A 239 6.82 9.34 7.10
CA ARG A 239 5.40 9.22 6.75
C ARG A 239 5.12 8.20 5.64
N ASN A 240 6.16 7.73 4.94
CA ASN A 240 6.03 6.61 4.01
C ASN A 240 5.85 5.27 4.75
N TYR A 241 6.12 5.25 6.05
CA TYR A 241 6.00 4.09 6.94
C TYR A 241 4.80 4.18 7.87
N PHE A 242 3.97 5.20 7.72
CA PHE A 242 2.76 5.36 8.51
C PHE A 242 1.64 4.45 8.01
N SER A 243 0.84 3.91 8.93
CA SER A 243 -0.39 3.22 8.59
C SER A 243 -1.43 4.18 7.98
N GLU A 244 -2.48 3.64 7.37
CA GLU A 244 -3.61 4.42 6.84
C GLU A 244 -4.22 5.31 7.93
N ASP A 245 -4.48 4.76 9.12
CA ASP A 245 -4.99 5.52 10.28
C ASP A 245 -4.07 6.66 10.71
N GLN A 246 -2.75 6.43 10.70
CA GLN A 246 -1.77 7.47 11.03
C GLN A 246 -1.74 8.58 9.97
N LEU A 247 -1.92 8.26 8.70
CA LEU A 247 -1.99 9.26 7.62
C LEU A 247 -3.26 10.11 7.73
N ASP A 248 -4.39 9.52 8.08
CA ASP A 248 -5.65 10.24 8.35
C ASP A 248 -5.49 11.17 9.56
N ASP A 249 -4.83 10.71 10.61
CA ASP A 249 -4.54 11.52 11.80
C ASP A 249 -3.58 12.69 11.46
N VAL A 250 -2.59 12.47 10.58
CA VAL A 250 -1.73 13.56 10.08
C VAL A 250 -2.56 14.64 9.39
N GLU A 251 -3.41 14.26 8.43
CA GLU A 251 -4.25 15.22 7.69
C GLU A 251 -5.16 16.02 8.64
N ARG A 252 -5.80 15.33 9.56
CA ARG A 252 -6.68 15.95 10.55
C ARG A 252 -5.94 16.93 11.45
N LEU A 253 -4.79 16.55 11.98
CA LEU A 253 -3.99 17.41 12.85
C LEU A 253 -3.33 18.57 12.11
N GLU A 254 -2.88 18.40 10.87
CA GLU A 254 -2.36 19.50 10.04
C GLU A 254 -3.41 20.59 9.82
N ARG A 255 -4.65 20.21 9.55
CA ARG A 255 -5.77 21.13 9.39
C ARG A 255 -6.12 21.82 10.72
N TYR A 256 -6.14 21.06 11.78
CA TYR A 256 -6.44 21.63 13.11
C TYR A 256 -5.35 22.59 13.58
N ASP A 257 -4.07 22.26 13.39
CA ASP A 257 -2.96 23.16 13.71
C ASP A 257 -3.00 24.47 12.89
N ALA A 258 -3.32 24.39 11.61
CA ALA A 258 -3.56 25.58 10.80
C ALA A 258 -4.67 26.49 11.38
N GLN A 259 -5.75 25.92 11.94
CA GLN A 259 -6.82 26.66 12.60
C GLN A 259 -6.34 27.28 13.92
N LEU A 260 -5.54 26.57 14.71
CA LEU A 260 -4.94 27.10 15.95
C LEU A 260 -4.10 28.35 15.64
N ILE A 261 -3.29 28.30 14.58
CA ILE A 261 -2.41 29.39 14.17
C ILE A 261 -3.20 30.60 13.61
N ILE A 262 -4.13 30.35 12.67
CA ILE A 262 -4.79 31.44 11.93
C ILE A 262 -6.01 31.99 12.67
N SER A 263 -6.83 31.09 13.24
CA SER A 263 -8.13 31.48 13.79
C SER A 263 -8.08 31.74 15.30
N GLN A 264 -7.21 31.04 16.02
CA GLN A 264 -7.09 31.17 17.48
C GLN A 264 -5.85 31.93 17.91
N GLU A 265 -4.97 32.29 16.99
CA GLU A 265 -3.74 33.05 17.21
C GLU A 265 -2.81 32.42 18.28
N ILE A 266 -2.80 31.09 18.34
CA ILE A 266 -1.94 30.34 19.27
C ILE A 266 -0.60 30.06 18.58
N TYR A 267 0.43 30.81 18.96
CA TYR A 267 1.76 30.72 18.34
C TYR A 267 2.76 29.92 19.16
N SER A 268 2.52 29.74 20.46
CA SER A 268 3.39 28.96 21.35
C SER A 268 3.46 27.50 20.94
N TYR A 269 4.67 27.02 20.69
CA TYR A 269 4.93 25.63 20.33
C TYR A 269 4.43 24.63 21.38
N GLU A 270 4.72 24.90 22.67
CA GLU A 270 4.33 23.98 23.75
C GLU A 270 2.81 23.99 23.98
N GLU A 271 2.16 25.12 23.84
CA GLU A 271 0.70 25.21 23.97
C GLU A 271 0.01 24.45 22.84
N ARG A 272 0.42 24.65 21.58
CA ARG A 272 -0.12 23.90 20.43
C ARG A 272 0.11 22.42 20.57
N LYS A 273 1.30 22.01 21.04
CA LYS A 273 1.62 20.60 21.30
C LYS A 273 0.62 19.97 22.29
N GLN A 274 0.31 20.64 23.38
CA GLN A 274 -0.65 20.14 24.37
C GLN A 274 -2.07 20.03 23.81
N ILE A 275 -2.49 21.03 23.05
CA ILE A 275 -3.82 21.05 22.42
C ILE A 275 -3.93 19.92 21.38
N LEU A 276 -2.93 19.78 20.49
CA LEU A 276 -2.89 18.75 19.48
C LEU A 276 -2.85 17.34 20.08
N GLN A 277 -2.07 17.14 21.16
CA GLN A 277 -2.05 15.88 21.89
C GLN A 277 -3.42 15.54 22.47
N THR A 278 -4.06 16.51 23.11
CA THR A 278 -5.40 16.33 23.70
C THR A 278 -6.44 15.94 22.64
N GLU A 279 -6.39 16.60 21.46
CA GLU A 279 -7.31 16.30 20.38
C GLU A 279 -7.02 14.92 19.74
N TYR A 280 -5.74 14.55 19.60
CA TYR A 280 -5.35 13.22 19.15
C TYR A 280 -5.88 12.12 20.06
N ASP A 281 -5.68 12.27 21.37
CA ASP A 281 -6.13 11.30 22.37
C ASP A 281 -7.66 11.18 22.42
N ARG A 282 -8.39 12.29 22.28
CA ARG A 282 -9.86 12.29 22.17
C ARG A 282 -10.34 11.52 20.94
N ALA A 283 -9.71 11.73 19.79
CA ALA A 283 -10.10 11.03 18.58
C ALA A 283 -9.82 9.53 18.67
N LYS A 284 -8.66 9.14 19.23
CA LYS A 284 -8.29 7.75 19.46
C LYS A 284 -9.27 7.04 20.39
N ASN A 285 -9.67 7.69 21.48
CA ASN A 285 -10.66 7.15 22.40
C ASN A 285 -12.06 7.03 21.80
N ARG A 286 -12.43 7.85 20.82
CA ARG A 286 -13.69 7.70 20.09
C ARG A 286 -13.65 6.48 19.17
N LYS A 287 -12.55 6.28 18.42
CA LYS A 287 -12.40 5.10 17.54
C LYS A 287 -12.52 3.79 18.32
N THR A 288 -11.94 3.69 19.53
CA THR A 288 -12.00 2.48 20.37
C THR A 288 -13.36 2.19 21.01
N LYS A 289 -14.27 3.15 21.07
CA LYS A 289 -15.62 2.93 21.64
C LYS A 289 -16.64 2.34 20.64
N TRP A 290 -16.29 2.29 19.37
CA TRP A 290 -17.19 1.83 18.30
C TRP A 290 -16.70 0.53 17.62
N VAL A 291 -15.66 -0.10 18.16
CA VAL A 291 -15.18 -1.45 17.82
C VAL A 291 -15.53 -2.41 18.95
#